data_5ee177b83f4be2bd3f07c2d235737a55
#
_entry.id   5ee177b83f4be2bd3f07c2d235737a55
#
_cell.length_a   1.000
_cell.length_b   1.000
_cell.length_c   1.000
_cell.angle_alpha   90.00
_cell.angle_beta   90.00
_cell.angle_gamma   90.00
#
_symmetry.space_group_name_H-M   'P 1'
#
loop_
_entity.id
_entity.type
_entity.pdbx_description
1 polymer ?
#
loop_
_entity_poly.entity_id
_entity_poly.type
_entity_poly.pdbx_seq_one_letter_code
_entity_poly.pdbx_strand_id
1 'polypeptide(L)'
;MDFAFSDEQEQLRREARAFLADRYPAERVAELADSTESWDPASWQELAELGWIGVSVPEEAGGAGLGFLEEAVLFEELGRVLYPGPYFSTVALALPELSAELQRDVVEGKTRWSASLDGSFVPDLALVDRVLVERDGKLVALPAEGETLETMDSTRRLGRLAGAGGAEEIGDASALERMRTRAFAALALEAVGMSQRALELAVEYAKTREQFGKPIGIYQAVSHRLADSYALTELARSLAYWAAWCVAERDDEAPVAAAAAKAYAGDVAVTVCEYSIQAHGGIGFTWEHPLHRYYKRAQWIQGYGGYPAVQRAEVAAAILG
;
A
#
# COMPACT_ATOMS: atom_id res chain seq x y z
N MET A 1 12.06 21.28 7.72
CA MET A 1 11.74 19.83 7.62
C MET A 1 13.05 19.07 7.74
N ASP A 2 13.19 18.22 8.73
CA ASP A 2 14.30 17.27 8.77
C ASP A 2 13.84 16.01 8.02
N PHE A 3 14.55 15.62 6.97
CA PHE A 3 14.22 14.43 6.17
C PHE A 3 14.87 13.16 6.69
N ALA A 4 15.63 13.24 7.77
CA ALA A 4 16.19 12.07 8.42
C ALA A 4 15.15 11.43 9.33
N PHE A 5 15.08 10.10 9.30
CA PHE A 5 14.27 9.36 10.26
C PHE A 5 14.86 9.46 11.65
N SER A 6 14.01 9.44 12.68
CA SER A 6 14.47 9.30 14.05
C SER A 6 15.06 7.90 14.28
N ASP A 7 15.82 7.76 15.37
CA ASP A 7 16.37 6.43 15.74
C ASP A 7 15.26 5.40 15.97
N GLU A 8 14.10 5.82 16.51
CA GLU A 8 12.93 5.00 16.76
C GLU A 8 12.27 4.56 15.42
N GLN A 9 12.15 5.47 14.45
CA GLN A 9 11.61 5.14 13.12
C GLN A 9 12.54 4.17 12.37
N GLU A 10 13.86 4.36 12.48
CA GLU A 10 14.83 3.42 11.90
C GLU A 10 14.82 2.07 12.63
N GLN A 11 14.57 2.04 13.93
CA GLN A 11 14.38 0.79 14.66
C GLN A 11 13.11 0.07 14.21
N LEU A 12 11.98 0.79 14.14
CA LEU A 12 10.71 0.24 13.63
C LEU A 12 10.88 -0.36 12.24
N ARG A 13 11.59 0.34 11.34
CA ARG A 13 11.88 -0.14 9.99
C ARG A 13 12.67 -1.46 10.02
N ARG A 14 13.74 -1.54 10.81
CA ARG A 14 14.56 -2.76 10.90
C ARG A 14 13.75 -3.94 11.44
N GLU A 15 12.97 -3.72 12.50
CA GLU A 15 12.14 -4.76 13.11
C GLU A 15 11.03 -5.22 12.16
N ALA A 16 10.32 -4.27 11.51
CA ALA A 16 9.29 -4.57 10.54
C ALA A 16 9.85 -5.35 9.34
N ARG A 17 10.99 -4.93 8.81
CA ARG A 17 11.64 -5.63 7.70
C ARG A 17 12.03 -7.06 8.08
N ALA A 18 12.64 -7.27 9.24
CA ALA A 18 13.05 -8.59 9.70
C ALA A 18 11.84 -9.50 9.91
N PHE A 19 10.81 -9.02 10.61
CA PHE A 19 9.60 -9.78 10.85
C PHE A 19 8.87 -10.15 9.55
N LEU A 20 8.65 -9.17 8.67
CA LEU A 20 7.93 -9.40 7.42
C LEU A 20 8.71 -10.32 6.45
N ALA A 21 10.04 -10.21 6.40
CA ALA A 21 10.85 -11.09 5.57
C ALA A 21 10.80 -12.55 6.04
N ASP A 22 10.72 -12.78 7.36
CA ASP A 22 10.59 -14.12 7.95
C ASP A 22 9.18 -14.71 7.73
N ARG A 23 8.14 -13.90 7.93
CA ARG A 23 6.73 -14.34 7.88
C ARG A 23 6.16 -14.42 6.46
N TYR A 24 6.64 -13.59 5.55
CA TYR A 24 6.13 -13.46 4.19
C TYR A 24 7.24 -13.59 3.12
N PRO A 25 8.02 -14.69 3.13
CA PRO A 25 8.87 -15.01 1.99
C PRO A 25 8.00 -15.16 0.72
N ALA A 26 8.59 -14.97 -0.45
CA ALA A 26 7.88 -14.95 -1.72
C ALA A 26 7.00 -16.19 -1.98
N GLU A 27 7.47 -17.35 -1.53
CA GLU A 27 6.77 -18.63 -1.60
C GLU A 27 5.48 -18.61 -0.76
N ARG A 28 5.56 -18.08 0.46
CA ARG A 28 4.39 -17.97 1.35
C ARG A 28 3.36 -17.00 0.79
N VAL A 29 3.80 -15.86 0.26
CA VAL A 29 2.90 -14.91 -0.41
C VAL A 29 2.23 -15.55 -1.61
N ALA A 30 2.97 -16.35 -2.39
CA ALA A 30 2.39 -17.09 -3.52
C ALA A 30 1.33 -18.10 -3.07
N GLU A 31 1.60 -18.90 -2.05
CA GLU A 31 0.63 -19.85 -1.48
C GLU A 31 -0.66 -19.15 -1.04
N LEU A 32 -0.54 -18.06 -0.29
CA LEU A 32 -1.70 -17.27 0.17
C LEU A 32 -2.47 -16.66 -1.00
N ALA A 33 -1.79 -16.04 -1.95
CA ALA A 33 -2.41 -15.40 -3.10
C ALA A 33 -3.16 -16.38 -4.00
N ASP A 34 -2.68 -17.64 -4.08
CA ASP A 34 -3.28 -18.69 -4.92
C ASP A 34 -4.34 -19.51 -4.15
N SER A 35 -4.47 -19.31 -2.83
CA SER A 35 -5.49 -19.96 -2.00
C SER A 35 -6.84 -19.27 -2.11
N THR A 36 -7.92 -20.01 -1.77
CA THR A 36 -9.28 -19.45 -1.66
C THR A 36 -9.41 -18.42 -0.56
N GLU A 37 -8.70 -18.61 0.55
CA GLU A 37 -8.72 -17.71 1.70
C GLU A 37 -7.91 -16.44 1.47
N SER A 38 -6.91 -16.49 0.58
CA SER A 38 -6.05 -15.40 0.12
C SER A 38 -5.21 -14.67 1.17
N TRP A 39 -5.32 -15.00 2.44
CA TRP A 39 -4.57 -14.44 3.54
C TRP A 39 -4.53 -15.40 4.73
N ASP A 40 -3.80 -15.03 5.78
CA ASP A 40 -3.73 -15.79 7.03
C ASP A 40 -4.37 -14.95 8.16
N PRO A 41 -5.55 -15.35 8.69
CA PRO A 41 -6.19 -14.63 9.78
C PRO A 41 -5.34 -14.50 11.06
N ALA A 42 -4.46 -15.46 11.33
CA ALA A 42 -3.56 -15.40 12.49
C ALA A 42 -2.56 -14.25 12.38
N SER A 43 -2.18 -13.89 11.16
CA SER A 43 -1.27 -12.76 10.93
C SER A 43 -1.87 -11.41 11.34
N TRP A 44 -3.19 -11.23 11.26
CA TRP A 44 -3.85 -10.01 11.72
C TRP A 44 -3.70 -9.84 13.24
N GLN A 45 -3.89 -10.92 13.98
CA GLN A 45 -3.70 -10.90 15.43
C GLN A 45 -2.24 -10.63 15.81
N GLU A 46 -1.28 -11.20 15.06
CA GLU A 46 0.15 -10.90 15.28
C GLU A 46 0.46 -9.41 15.06
N LEU A 47 -0.10 -8.78 14.02
CA LEU A 47 0.08 -7.34 13.78
C LEU A 47 -0.57 -6.48 14.88
N ALA A 48 -1.71 -6.93 15.43
CA ALA A 48 -2.35 -6.29 16.58
C ALA A 48 -1.46 -6.38 17.83
N GLU A 49 -0.92 -7.55 18.15
CA GLU A 49 -0.02 -7.79 19.28
C GLU A 49 1.29 -6.99 19.18
N LEU A 50 1.80 -6.78 17.96
CA LEU A 50 2.93 -5.90 17.68
C LEU A 50 2.58 -4.40 17.79
N GLY A 51 1.30 -4.05 17.94
CA GLY A 51 0.84 -2.67 17.97
C GLY A 51 0.80 -1.97 16.60
N TRP A 52 1.06 -2.70 15.51
CA TRP A 52 1.18 -2.08 14.19
C TRP A 52 -0.14 -1.59 13.60
N ILE A 53 -1.26 -2.19 14.00
CA ILE A 53 -2.59 -1.74 13.56
C ILE A 53 -2.94 -0.38 14.16
N GLY A 54 -2.53 -0.15 15.40
CA GLY A 54 -2.89 1.04 16.17
C GLY A 54 -1.78 2.09 16.29
N VAL A 55 -0.77 2.08 15.41
CA VAL A 55 0.40 2.99 15.53
C VAL A 55 -0.01 4.46 15.65
N SER A 56 -0.90 4.95 14.78
CA SER A 56 -1.35 6.36 14.79
C SER A 56 -2.66 6.57 15.56
N VAL A 57 -3.25 5.53 16.12
CA VAL A 57 -4.47 5.63 16.92
C VAL A 57 -4.13 6.22 18.29
N PRO A 58 -4.93 7.17 18.83
CA PRO A 58 -4.71 7.74 20.15
C PRO A 58 -4.66 6.70 21.27
N GLU A 59 -3.87 6.95 22.31
CA GLU A 59 -3.74 6.04 23.46
C GLU A 59 -5.08 5.77 24.15
N GLU A 60 -5.97 6.75 24.24
CA GLU A 60 -7.32 6.60 24.81
C GLU A 60 -8.20 5.63 24.01
N ALA A 61 -7.90 5.40 22.74
CA ALA A 61 -8.53 4.40 21.89
C ALA A 61 -7.72 3.09 21.79
N GLY A 62 -6.70 2.94 22.62
CA GLY A 62 -5.88 1.71 22.70
C GLY A 62 -4.71 1.65 21.73
N GLY A 63 -4.42 2.72 21.01
CA GLY A 63 -3.29 2.81 20.08
C GLY A 63 -1.99 3.28 20.74
N ALA A 64 -0.95 3.48 19.92
CA ALA A 64 0.35 3.95 20.38
C ALA A 64 0.46 5.49 20.44
N GLY A 65 -0.49 6.24 19.91
CA GLY A 65 -0.49 7.69 19.88
C GLY A 65 0.62 8.32 19.05
N LEU A 66 1.25 7.54 18.16
CA LEU A 66 2.27 8.02 17.23
C LEU A 66 1.63 8.70 16.00
N GLY A 67 2.43 9.02 14.98
CA GLY A 67 1.93 9.71 13.79
C GLY A 67 1.77 8.83 12.55
N PHE A 68 1.32 9.46 11.48
CA PHE A 68 1.27 8.79 10.17
C PHE A 68 2.68 8.51 9.61
N LEU A 69 3.73 9.19 10.10
CA LEU A 69 5.11 8.91 9.67
C LEU A 69 5.59 7.52 10.11
N GLU A 70 5.19 7.05 11.30
CA GLU A 70 5.49 5.70 11.76
C GLU A 70 4.71 4.66 10.96
N GLU A 71 3.45 4.92 10.65
CA GLU A 71 2.69 4.07 9.72
C GLU A 71 3.30 4.06 8.31
N ALA A 72 3.84 5.19 7.85
CA ALA A 72 4.50 5.29 6.56
C ALA A 72 5.67 4.29 6.43
N VAL A 73 6.43 4.11 7.49
CA VAL A 73 7.50 3.08 7.55
C VAL A 73 6.91 1.69 7.37
N LEU A 74 5.79 1.39 8.04
CA LEU A 74 5.13 0.09 7.91
C LEU A 74 4.56 -0.15 6.51
N PHE A 75 3.93 0.85 5.89
CA PHE A 75 3.42 0.72 4.51
C PHE A 75 4.53 0.44 3.51
N GLU A 76 5.69 1.07 3.65
CA GLU A 76 6.84 0.78 2.80
C GLU A 76 7.32 -0.67 2.97
N GLU A 77 7.47 -1.15 4.21
CA GLU A 77 7.94 -2.52 4.48
C GLU A 77 6.91 -3.59 4.10
N LEU A 78 5.61 -3.33 4.29
CA LEU A 78 4.53 -4.20 3.81
C LEU A 78 4.51 -4.31 2.29
N GLY A 79 4.79 -3.21 1.58
CA GLY A 79 4.95 -3.20 0.13
C GLY A 79 6.09 -4.07 -0.35
N ARG A 80 7.21 -4.09 0.36
CA ARG A 80 8.37 -4.92 0.01
C ARG A 80 8.06 -6.41 -0.08
N VAL A 81 7.14 -6.91 0.75
CA VAL A 81 6.75 -8.31 0.80
C VAL A 81 5.42 -8.61 0.10
N LEU A 82 4.75 -7.61 -0.45
CA LEU A 82 3.39 -7.74 -1.02
C LEU A 82 2.40 -8.32 0.00
N TYR A 83 2.41 -7.80 1.23
CA TYR A 83 1.53 -8.31 2.29
C TYR A 83 0.08 -8.50 1.79
N PRO A 84 -0.50 -9.71 1.92
CA PRO A 84 -1.78 -10.03 1.30
C PRO A 84 -2.99 -9.82 2.21
N GLY A 85 -2.81 -9.27 3.41
CA GLY A 85 -3.90 -9.02 4.36
C GLY A 85 -4.52 -7.62 4.24
N PRO A 86 -5.59 -7.34 5.00
CA PRO A 86 -6.38 -6.12 4.87
C PRO A 86 -5.78 -4.90 5.60
N TYR A 87 -4.44 -4.79 5.68
CA TYR A 87 -3.79 -3.68 6.38
C TYR A 87 -4.08 -2.34 5.70
N PHE A 88 -3.91 -2.25 4.38
CA PHE A 88 -4.21 -1.04 3.64
C PHE A 88 -5.68 -0.63 3.80
N SER A 89 -6.60 -1.56 3.57
CA SER A 89 -8.03 -1.30 3.61
C SER A 89 -8.52 -0.91 5.01
N THR A 90 -7.93 -1.47 6.06
CA THR A 90 -8.31 -1.14 7.43
C THR A 90 -7.57 0.09 7.95
N VAL A 91 -6.24 0.09 7.92
CA VAL A 91 -5.44 1.11 8.60
C VAL A 91 -5.38 2.43 7.83
N ALA A 92 -5.24 2.38 6.48
CA ALA A 92 -5.18 3.60 5.70
C ALA A 92 -6.56 4.18 5.37
N LEU A 93 -7.54 3.32 5.05
CA LEU A 93 -8.84 3.78 4.59
C LEU A 93 -9.83 4.02 5.74
N ALA A 94 -10.14 2.99 6.54
CA ALA A 94 -11.30 3.06 7.42
C ALA A 94 -10.99 3.57 8.83
N LEU A 95 -9.92 3.06 9.45
CA LEU A 95 -9.60 3.26 10.88
C LEU A 95 -9.60 4.72 11.34
N PRO A 96 -9.05 5.69 10.59
CA PRO A 96 -9.00 7.09 11.02
C PRO A 96 -10.36 7.77 11.18
N GLU A 97 -11.40 7.25 10.51
CA GLU A 97 -12.73 7.84 10.51
C GLU A 97 -13.69 7.16 11.53
N LEU A 98 -13.20 6.15 12.24
CA LEU A 98 -13.98 5.42 13.24
C LEU A 98 -14.00 6.14 14.59
N SER A 99 -15.06 5.94 15.38
CA SER A 99 -15.10 6.38 16.76
C SER A 99 -14.03 5.69 17.61
N ALA A 100 -13.65 6.28 18.76
CA ALA A 100 -12.66 5.70 19.67
C ALA A 100 -13.00 4.27 20.13
N GLU A 101 -14.29 3.94 20.26
CA GLU A 101 -14.75 2.60 20.61
C GLU A 101 -14.49 1.60 19.47
N LEU A 102 -14.85 1.96 18.24
CA LEU A 102 -14.62 1.13 17.05
C LEU A 102 -13.12 1.01 16.73
N GLN A 103 -12.35 2.09 16.92
CA GLN A 103 -10.90 2.06 16.78
C GLN A 103 -10.27 1.05 17.73
N ARG A 104 -10.72 1.00 18.99
CA ARG A 104 -10.21 0.03 19.97
C ARG A 104 -10.45 -1.42 19.52
N ASP A 105 -11.63 -1.74 19.01
CA ASP A 105 -11.91 -3.09 18.50
C ASP A 105 -11.03 -3.46 17.30
N VAL A 106 -10.69 -2.49 16.44
CA VAL A 106 -9.76 -2.71 15.33
C VAL A 106 -8.34 -2.92 15.84
N VAL A 107 -7.87 -2.06 16.75
CA VAL A 107 -6.50 -2.13 17.33
C VAL A 107 -6.26 -3.46 18.05
N GLU A 108 -7.28 -3.96 18.77
CA GLU A 108 -7.24 -5.26 19.43
C GLU A 108 -7.38 -6.46 18.46
N GLY A 109 -7.48 -6.20 17.16
CA GLY A 109 -7.60 -7.24 16.13
C GLY A 109 -8.96 -7.91 16.03
N LYS A 110 -9.99 -7.41 16.77
CA LYS A 110 -11.34 -8.01 16.82
C LYS A 110 -12.13 -7.79 15.54
N THR A 111 -12.00 -6.62 14.92
CA THR A 111 -12.72 -6.24 13.71
C THR A 111 -11.78 -5.67 12.65
N ARG A 112 -12.16 -5.85 11.39
CA ARG A 112 -11.45 -5.34 10.22
C ARG A 112 -12.43 -4.54 9.38
N TRP A 113 -11.96 -3.44 8.84
CA TRP A 113 -12.78 -2.52 8.10
C TRP A 113 -12.15 -2.22 6.74
N SER A 114 -12.98 -1.83 5.80
CA SER A 114 -12.55 -1.25 4.53
C SER A 114 -13.39 -0.03 4.21
N ALA A 115 -13.09 0.61 3.09
CA ALA A 115 -13.91 1.69 2.58
C ALA A 115 -13.97 1.68 1.05
N SER A 116 -15.05 2.19 0.50
CA SER A 116 -15.18 2.47 -0.92
C SER A 116 -15.02 3.96 -1.18
N LEU A 117 -14.08 4.33 -2.05
CA LEU A 117 -13.88 5.72 -2.47
C LEU A 117 -14.81 6.14 -3.63
N ASP A 118 -15.46 5.18 -4.29
CA ASP A 118 -16.36 5.40 -5.43
C ASP A 118 -17.79 4.86 -5.22
N GLY A 119 -18.06 4.40 -3.99
CA GLY A 119 -19.37 3.85 -3.59
C GLY A 119 -19.65 2.42 -4.09
N SER A 120 -18.73 1.81 -4.84
CA SER A 120 -18.95 0.52 -5.50
C SER A 120 -17.86 -0.51 -5.22
N PHE A 121 -16.60 -0.17 -5.50
CA PHE A 121 -15.47 -1.08 -5.35
C PHE A 121 -14.82 -0.96 -3.99
N VAL A 122 -14.58 -2.10 -3.35
CA VAL A 122 -14.05 -2.20 -1.98
C VAL A 122 -12.81 -3.08 -1.97
N PRO A 123 -11.64 -2.55 -1.58
CA PRO A 123 -10.45 -3.37 -1.35
C PRO A 123 -10.71 -4.37 -0.23
N ASP A 124 -10.26 -5.59 -0.41
CA ASP A 124 -10.29 -6.66 0.59
C ASP A 124 -11.69 -6.97 1.15
N LEU A 125 -12.76 -6.74 0.37
CA LEU A 125 -14.16 -6.92 0.81
C LEU A 125 -14.40 -8.25 1.50
N ALA A 126 -13.83 -9.35 1.01
CA ALA A 126 -13.99 -10.68 1.58
C ALA A 126 -13.18 -10.90 2.87
N LEU A 127 -12.29 -9.98 3.25
CA LEU A 127 -11.40 -10.10 4.40
C LEU A 127 -11.81 -9.21 5.58
N VAL A 128 -12.82 -8.37 5.40
CA VAL A 128 -13.25 -7.37 6.38
C VAL A 128 -14.68 -7.63 6.86
N ASP A 129 -15.03 -7.06 7.98
CA ASP A 129 -16.32 -7.27 8.63
C ASP A 129 -17.31 -6.16 8.25
N ARG A 130 -16.81 -4.93 8.02
CA ARG A 130 -17.61 -3.75 7.68
C ARG A 130 -16.92 -2.85 6.66
N VAL A 131 -17.72 -2.03 5.98
CA VAL A 131 -17.27 -1.12 4.92
C VAL A 131 -17.84 0.28 5.13
N LEU A 132 -16.99 1.29 5.04
CA LEU A 132 -17.40 2.70 5.00
C LEU A 132 -17.69 3.12 3.55
N VAL A 133 -18.83 3.79 3.35
CA VAL A 133 -19.20 4.36 2.05
C VAL A 133 -19.88 5.72 2.24
N GLU A 134 -19.78 6.59 1.24
CA GLU A 134 -20.57 7.82 1.19
C GLU A 134 -21.96 7.49 0.63
N ARG A 135 -23.00 7.97 1.30
CA ARG A 135 -24.40 7.93 0.85
C ARG A 135 -25.13 9.20 1.27
N ASP A 136 -25.74 9.86 0.31
CA ASP A 136 -26.57 11.04 0.55
C ASP A 136 -25.89 12.14 1.38
N GLY A 137 -24.58 12.34 1.17
CA GLY A 137 -23.78 13.35 1.88
C GLY A 137 -23.32 12.93 3.28
N LYS A 138 -23.42 11.64 3.61
CA LYS A 138 -22.99 11.08 4.90
C LYS A 138 -22.02 9.92 4.70
N LEU A 139 -21.11 9.76 5.64
CA LEU A 139 -20.33 8.53 5.76
C LEU A 139 -21.12 7.51 6.55
N VAL A 140 -21.39 6.35 5.96
CA VAL A 140 -22.13 5.27 6.61
C VAL A 140 -21.34 3.98 6.62
N ALA A 141 -21.52 3.17 7.65
CA ALA A 141 -20.97 1.83 7.76
C ALA A 141 -22.02 0.79 7.33
N LEU A 142 -21.58 -0.15 6.51
CA LEU A 142 -22.39 -1.28 6.02
C LEU A 142 -21.71 -2.60 6.39
N PRO A 143 -22.45 -3.72 6.48
CA PRO A 143 -21.84 -5.05 6.47
C PRO A 143 -21.00 -5.27 5.21
N ALA A 144 -19.90 -6.00 5.32
CA ALA A 144 -19.03 -6.31 4.19
C ALA A 144 -19.61 -7.45 3.32
N GLU A 145 -20.78 -7.19 2.74
CA GLU A 145 -21.51 -8.13 1.88
C GLU A 145 -21.37 -7.73 0.41
N GLY A 146 -21.08 -8.70 -0.45
CA GLY A 146 -20.95 -8.44 -1.89
C GLY A 146 -20.30 -9.55 -2.66
N GLU A 147 -19.90 -9.21 -3.88
CA GLU A 147 -19.24 -10.11 -4.80
C GLU A 147 -17.73 -9.89 -4.78
N THR A 148 -16.94 -10.94 -4.54
CA THR A 148 -15.50 -10.89 -4.76
C THR A 148 -15.22 -10.93 -6.26
N LEU A 149 -14.43 -9.98 -6.74
CA LEU A 149 -14.09 -9.88 -8.17
C LEU A 149 -12.80 -10.67 -8.45
N GLU A 150 -12.77 -11.32 -9.60
CA GLU A 150 -11.52 -11.83 -10.14
C GLU A 150 -10.68 -10.65 -10.63
N THR A 151 -9.51 -10.46 -10.01
CA THR A 151 -8.61 -9.36 -10.33
C THR A 151 -7.23 -9.89 -10.75
N MET A 152 -6.47 -9.06 -11.46
CA MET A 152 -5.13 -9.44 -11.90
C MET A 152 -4.17 -9.63 -10.71
N ASP A 153 -4.31 -8.81 -9.66
CA ASP A 153 -3.55 -8.94 -8.42
C ASP A 153 -4.31 -9.78 -7.40
N SER A 154 -3.87 -11.02 -7.22
CA SER A 154 -4.43 -11.94 -6.23
C SER A 154 -3.93 -11.69 -4.80
N THR A 155 -2.93 -10.82 -4.62
CA THR A 155 -2.40 -10.43 -3.30
C THR A 155 -3.19 -9.28 -2.67
N ARG A 156 -4.01 -8.55 -3.46
CA ARG A 156 -4.98 -7.54 -2.99
C ARG A 156 -6.26 -7.67 -3.78
N ARG A 157 -7.25 -8.30 -3.19
CA ARG A 157 -8.52 -8.56 -3.85
C ARG A 157 -9.43 -7.33 -3.80
N LEU A 158 -10.30 -7.25 -4.78
CA LEU A 158 -11.32 -6.22 -4.89
C LEU A 158 -12.69 -6.89 -4.84
N GLY A 159 -13.64 -6.27 -4.19
CA GLY A 159 -15.04 -6.71 -4.23
C GLY A 159 -15.95 -5.61 -4.72
N ARG A 160 -17.15 -6.00 -5.14
CA ARG A 160 -18.25 -5.08 -5.41
C ARG A 160 -19.25 -5.20 -4.27
N LEU A 161 -19.49 -4.08 -3.59
CA LEU A 161 -20.43 -4.02 -2.47
C LEU A 161 -21.86 -4.32 -2.95
N ALA A 162 -22.55 -5.21 -2.24
CA ALA A 162 -23.98 -5.39 -2.42
C ALA A 162 -24.72 -4.18 -1.83
N GLY A 163 -25.72 -3.67 -2.55
CA GLY A 163 -26.47 -2.53 -2.05
C GLY A 163 -27.35 -2.86 -0.84
N ALA A 164 -27.25 -2.08 0.25
CA ALA A 164 -28.37 -1.60 1.04
C ALA A 164 -29.05 -2.49 2.08
N GLY A 165 -28.40 -2.74 3.22
CA GLY A 165 -29.10 -3.05 4.48
C GLY A 165 -28.25 -2.67 5.66
N GLY A 166 -28.84 -2.20 6.77
CA GLY A 166 -28.11 -1.97 8.02
C GLY A 166 -27.11 -0.84 8.02
N ALA A 167 -27.39 0.26 7.31
CA ALA A 167 -26.56 1.45 7.32
C ALA A 167 -26.54 2.13 8.68
N GLU A 168 -25.35 2.38 9.22
CA GLU A 168 -25.12 3.12 10.45
C GLU A 168 -24.34 4.39 10.11
N GLU A 169 -24.83 5.56 10.51
CA GLU A 169 -24.14 6.83 10.27
C GLU A 169 -22.90 6.93 11.14
N ILE A 170 -21.75 7.18 10.50
CA ILE A 170 -20.44 7.30 11.16
C ILE A 170 -19.97 8.75 11.16
N GLY A 171 -20.23 9.51 10.08
CA GLY A 171 -19.76 10.88 9.91
C GLY A 171 -20.36 11.57 8.70
N ASP A 172 -19.73 12.64 8.28
CA ASP A 172 -20.11 13.40 7.10
C ASP A 172 -19.27 13.03 5.86
N ALA A 173 -19.69 13.51 4.69
CA ALA A 173 -19.03 13.21 3.41
C ALA A 173 -17.59 13.76 3.30
N SER A 174 -17.18 14.74 4.15
CA SER A 174 -15.82 15.28 4.12
C SER A 174 -14.76 14.24 4.50
N ALA A 175 -15.18 13.18 5.20
CA ALA A 175 -14.36 12.02 5.52
C ALA A 175 -13.79 11.34 4.26
N LEU A 176 -14.54 11.33 3.15
CA LEU A 176 -14.11 10.70 1.91
C LEU A 176 -12.81 11.30 1.36
N GLU A 177 -12.66 12.62 1.41
CA GLU A 177 -11.44 13.30 0.97
C GLU A 177 -10.25 13.01 1.91
N ARG A 178 -10.48 12.96 3.22
CA ARG A 178 -9.44 12.57 4.19
C ARG A 178 -8.98 11.14 3.99
N MET A 179 -9.93 10.21 3.82
CA MET A 179 -9.65 8.81 3.51
C MET A 179 -8.85 8.65 2.21
N ARG A 180 -9.26 9.37 1.16
CA ARG A 180 -8.60 9.36 -0.13
C ARG A 180 -7.16 9.89 -0.02
N THR A 181 -6.95 11.01 0.66
CA THR A 181 -5.64 11.62 0.87
C THR A 181 -4.70 10.67 1.59
N ARG A 182 -5.15 10.07 2.69
CA ARG A 182 -4.38 9.10 3.46
C ARG A 182 -4.08 7.83 2.65
N ALA A 183 -5.07 7.30 1.94
CA ALA A 183 -4.90 6.14 1.08
C ALA A 183 -3.87 6.37 -0.03
N PHE A 184 -3.87 7.54 -0.64
CA PHE A 184 -2.91 7.88 -1.70
C PHE A 184 -1.48 7.96 -1.17
N ALA A 185 -1.27 8.56 0.01
CA ALA A 185 0.04 8.56 0.66
C ALA A 185 0.50 7.14 1.02
N ALA A 186 -0.36 6.31 1.60
CA ALA A 186 -0.07 4.91 1.93
C ALA A 186 0.27 4.07 0.69
N LEU A 187 -0.48 4.23 -0.41
CA LEU A 187 -0.21 3.52 -1.66
C LEU A 187 1.09 3.98 -2.33
N ALA A 188 1.46 5.25 -2.21
CA ALA A 188 2.75 5.73 -2.70
C ALA A 188 3.92 5.09 -1.95
N LEU A 189 3.81 4.96 -0.63
CA LEU A 189 4.80 4.29 0.23
C LEU A 189 4.90 2.80 -0.08
N GLU A 190 3.77 2.12 -0.23
CA GLU A 190 3.74 0.70 -0.64
C GLU A 190 4.41 0.50 -2.01
N ALA A 191 4.12 1.40 -2.98
CA ALA A 191 4.74 1.38 -4.31
C ALA A 191 6.27 1.57 -4.24
N VAL A 192 6.76 2.41 -3.32
CA VAL A 192 8.21 2.60 -3.07
C VAL A 192 8.83 1.30 -2.55
N GLY A 193 8.24 0.68 -1.53
CA GLY A 193 8.72 -0.60 -0.98
C GLY A 193 8.78 -1.70 -2.03
N MET A 194 7.75 -1.80 -2.86
CA MET A 194 7.68 -2.73 -3.99
C MET A 194 8.78 -2.47 -5.03
N SER A 195 8.95 -1.21 -5.45
CA SER A 195 9.97 -0.80 -6.42
C SER A 195 11.37 -1.16 -5.92
N GLN A 196 11.65 -0.86 -4.66
CA GLN A 196 12.91 -1.19 -4.01
C GLN A 196 13.18 -2.69 -4.04
N ARG A 197 12.20 -3.54 -3.70
CA ARG A 197 12.40 -4.99 -3.69
C ARG A 197 12.54 -5.57 -5.10
N ALA A 198 11.76 -5.11 -6.05
CA ALA A 198 11.87 -5.52 -7.46
C ALA A 198 13.26 -5.17 -8.02
N LEU A 199 13.76 -3.97 -7.72
CA LEU A 199 15.10 -3.54 -8.11
C LEU A 199 16.20 -4.41 -7.47
N GLU A 200 16.10 -4.70 -6.16
CA GLU A 200 17.06 -5.56 -5.46
C GLU A 200 17.15 -6.94 -6.12
N LEU A 201 16.02 -7.56 -6.43
CA LEU A 201 15.96 -8.86 -7.13
C LEU A 201 16.67 -8.78 -8.50
N ALA A 202 16.44 -7.70 -9.24
CA ALA A 202 17.09 -7.51 -10.55
C ALA A 202 18.60 -7.29 -10.44
N VAL A 203 19.04 -6.53 -9.42
CA VAL A 203 20.47 -6.30 -9.15
C VAL A 203 21.16 -7.59 -8.73
N GLU A 204 20.56 -8.38 -7.84
CA GLU A 204 21.08 -9.69 -7.42
C GLU A 204 21.23 -10.63 -8.62
N TYR A 205 20.19 -10.70 -9.46
CA TYR A 205 20.24 -11.52 -10.67
C TYR A 205 21.30 -11.02 -11.66
N ALA A 206 21.40 -9.71 -11.88
CA ALA A 206 22.38 -9.14 -12.81
C ALA A 206 23.84 -9.35 -12.38
N LYS A 207 24.10 -9.52 -11.08
CA LYS A 207 25.44 -9.85 -10.54
C LYS A 207 25.81 -11.32 -10.73
N THR A 208 24.85 -12.22 -10.78
CA THR A 208 25.08 -13.67 -10.79
C THR A 208 24.85 -14.31 -12.14
N ARG A 209 23.91 -13.78 -12.94
CA ARG A 209 23.61 -14.33 -14.27
C ARG A 209 24.70 -13.98 -15.27
N GLU A 210 25.26 -14.99 -15.89
CA GLU A 210 26.30 -14.81 -16.92
C GLU A 210 25.73 -15.00 -18.33
N GLN A 211 26.17 -14.11 -19.23
CA GLN A 211 26.03 -14.25 -20.68
C GLN A 211 27.30 -13.71 -21.34
N PHE A 212 27.71 -14.34 -22.45
CA PHE A 212 28.97 -14.00 -23.17
C PHE A 212 30.20 -14.04 -22.26
N GLY A 213 30.22 -14.96 -21.28
CA GLY A 213 31.33 -15.18 -20.35
C GLY A 213 31.47 -14.15 -19.23
N LYS A 214 30.45 -13.32 -18.96
CA LYS A 214 30.49 -12.28 -17.94
C LYS A 214 29.09 -12.08 -17.30
N PRO A 215 29.01 -11.59 -16.03
CA PRO A 215 27.78 -11.17 -15.43
C PRO A 215 27.04 -10.13 -16.29
N ILE A 216 25.71 -10.27 -16.43
CA ILE A 216 24.96 -9.36 -17.31
C ILE A 216 24.96 -7.90 -16.81
N GLY A 217 25.17 -7.67 -15.52
CA GLY A 217 25.23 -6.34 -14.91
C GLY A 217 26.40 -5.47 -15.39
N ILE A 218 27.43 -6.03 -16.07
CA ILE A 218 28.50 -5.22 -16.65
C ILE A 218 28.09 -4.50 -17.95
N TYR A 219 27.02 -5.00 -18.61
CA TYR A 219 26.55 -4.40 -19.85
C TYR A 219 25.72 -3.16 -19.57
N GLN A 220 26.06 -2.03 -20.23
CA GLN A 220 25.39 -0.75 -20.02
C GLN A 220 23.87 -0.81 -20.26
N ALA A 221 23.43 -1.65 -21.22
CA ALA A 221 22.00 -1.85 -21.47
C ALA A 221 21.23 -2.44 -20.26
N VAL A 222 21.92 -3.08 -19.31
CA VAL A 222 21.36 -3.59 -18.06
C VAL A 222 21.66 -2.63 -16.91
N SER A 223 22.96 -2.29 -16.68
CA SER A 223 23.38 -1.49 -15.53
C SER A 223 22.77 -0.09 -15.50
N HIS A 224 22.64 0.59 -16.66
CA HIS A 224 22.05 1.92 -16.71
C HIS A 224 20.56 1.89 -16.37
N ARG A 225 19.79 0.89 -16.85
CA ARG A 225 18.38 0.75 -16.49
C ARG A 225 18.19 0.47 -14.99
N LEU A 226 19.07 -0.32 -14.37
CA LEU A 226 19.04 -0.54 -12.92
C LEU A 226 19.40 0.73 -12.15
N ALA A 227 20.36 1.52 -12.65
CA ALA A 227 20.70 2.82 -12.06
C ALA A 227 19.55 3.84 -12.20
N ASP A 228 18.88 3.89 -13.36
CA ASP A 228 17.69 4.72 -13.57
C ASP A 228 16.55 4.27 -12.65
N SER A 229 16.33 2.97 -12.51
CA SER A 229 15.33 2.41 -11.59
C SER A 229 15.60 2.81 -10.14
N TYR A 230 16.87 2.80 -9.71
CA TYR A 230 17.28 3.28 -8.40
C TYR A 230 16.94 4.77 -8.22
N ALA A 231 17.33 5.62 -9.17
CA ALA A 231 17.07 7.05 -9.10
C ALA A 231 15.57 7.36 -9.07
N LEU A 232 14.76 6.68 -9.89
CA LEU A 232 13.30 6.82 -9.90
C LEU A 232 12.68 6.40 -8.56
N THR A 233 13.16 5.30 -7.97
CA THR A 233 12.66 4.82 -6.67
C THR A 233 12.97 5.82 -5.55
N GLU A 234 14.17 6.41 -5.52
CA GLU A 234 14.54 7.40 -4.50
C GLU A 234 13.77 8.73 -4.66
N LEU A 235 13.49 9.15 -5.89
CA LEU A 235 12.61 10.30 -6.14
C LEU A 235 11.18 10.03 -5.68
N ALA A 236 10.65 8.84 -5.96
CA ALA A 236 9.33 8.42 -5.49
C ALA A 236 9.27 8.35 -3.97
N ARG A 237 10.32 7.84 -3.31
CA ARG A 237 10.46 7.79 -1.85
C ARG A 237 10.38 9.19 -1.25
N SER A 238 11.14 10.13 -1.78
CA SER A 238 11.17 11.51 -1.30
C SER A 238 9.78 12.16 -1.38
N LEU A 239 9.08 11.94 -2.49
CA LEU A 239 7.74 12.49 -2.70
C LEU A 239 6.68 11.81 -1.81
N ALA A 240 6.79 10.48 -1.61
CA ALA A 240 5.88 9.72 -0.75
C ALA A 240 6.03 10.10 0.72
N TYR A 241 7.26 10.31 1.22
CA TYR A 241 7.48 10.78 2.59
C TYR A 241 7.13 12.25 2.80
N TRP A 242 7.24 13.10 1.77
CA TRP A 242 6.68 14.44 1.84
C TRP A 242 5.15 14.39 1.99
N ALA A 243 4.46 13.57 1.21
CA ALA A 243 3.01 13.39 1.35
C ALA A 243 2.64 12.83 2.73
N ALA A 244 3.42 11.86 3.25
CA ALA A 244 3.21 11.31 4.58
C ALA A 244 3.37 12.37 5.68
N TRP A 245 4.36 13.25 5.55
CA TRP A 245 4.55 14.37 6.46
C TRP A 245 3.37 15.34 6.42
N CYS A 246 2.90 15.73 5.23
CA CYS A 246 1.72 16.58 5.09
C CYS A 246 0.47 15.96 5.74
N VAL A 247 0.28 14.65 5.60
CA VAL A 247 -0.83 13.93 6.26
C VAL A 247 -0.65 13.94 7.79
N ALA A 248 0.55 13.69 8.29
CA ALA A 248 0.84 13.66 9.73
C ALA A 248 0.60 15.02 10.38
N GLU A 249 1.06 16.10 9.75
CA GLU A 249 0.92 17.48 10.23
C GLU A 249 -0.45 18.09 9.92
N ARG A 250 -1.34 17.38 9.23
CA ARG A 250 -2.63 17.90 8.75
C ARG A 250 -2.46 19.20 7.94
N ASP A 251 -1.41 19.23 7.11
CA ASP A 251 -1.08 20.35 6.26
C ASP A 251 -2.12 20.53 5.14
N ASP A 252 -2.45 21.75 4.79
CA ASP A 252 -3.41 22.07 3.72
C ASP A 252 -2.96 21.55 2.35
N GLU A 253 -1.66 21.33 2.15
CA GLU A 253 -1.10 20.71 0.94
C GLU A 253 -1.27 19.17 0.88
N ALA A 254 -1.72 18.53 1.96
CA ALA A 254 -1.81 17.06 2.03
C ALA A 254 -2.56 16.42 0.85
N PRO A 255 -3.72 16.92 0.37
CA PRO A 255 -4.40 16.33 -0.78
C PRO A 255 -3.58 16.39 -2.06
N VAL A 256 -2.92 17.52 -2.33
CA VAL A 256 -2.08 17.71 -3.52
C VAL A 256 -0.80 16.87 -3.43
N ALA A 257 -0.15 16.86 -2.26
CA ALA A 257 1.04 16.06 -1.99
C ALA A 257 0.76 14.57 -2.19
N ALA A 258 -0.35 14.06 -1.63
CA ALA A 258 -0.75 12.66 -1.74
C ALA A 258 -1.10 12.28 -3.19
N ALA A 259 -1.81 13.14 -3.92
CA ALA A 259 -2.12 12.92 -5.33
C ALA A 259 -0.85 12.89 -6.20
N ALA A 260 0.09 13.82 -5.98
CA ALA A 260 1.37 13.86 -6.67
C ALA A 260 2.21 12.61 -6.37
N ALA A 261 2.30 12.23 -5.10
CA ALA A 261 3.05 11.05 -4.65
C ALA A 261 2.48 9.76 -5.26
N LYS A 262 1.16 9.55 -5.19
CA LYS A 262 0.50 8.36 -5.73
C LYS A 262 0.67 8.26 -7.25
N ALA A 263 0.51 9.37 -7.97
CA ALA A 263 0.68 9.39 -9.42
C ALA A 263 2.11 9.03 -9.82
N TYR A 264 3.11 9.62 -9.16
CA TYR A 264 4.51 9.38 -9.49
C TYR A 264 4.99 8.01 -9.04
N ALA A 265 4.73 7.62 -7.80
CA ALA A 265 5.17 6.33 -7.26
C ALA A 265 4.49 5.14 -7.98
N GLY A 266 3.22 5.29 -8.38
CA GLY A 266 2.51 4.28 -9.17
C GLY A 266 3.16 4.05 -10.54
N ASP A 267 3.50 5.12 -11.27
CA ASP A 267 4.21 5.02 -12.56
C ASP A 267 5.62 4.44 -12.40
N VAL A 268 6.33 4.86 -11.34
CA VAL A 268 7.67 4.33 -11.03
C VAL A 268 7.61 2.84 -10.72
N ALA A 269 6.65 2.39 -9.91
CA ALA A 269 6.53 0.98 -9.56
C ALA A 269 6.29 0.11 -10.79
N VAL A 270 5.42 0.52 -11.70
CA VAL A 270 5.20 -0.17 -12.98
C VAL A 270 6.50 -0.22 -13.78
N THR A 271 7.17 0.91 -13.97
CA THR A 271 8.41 1.01 -14.76
C THR A 271 9.53 0.15 -14.18
N VAL A 272 9.74 0.21 -12.86
CA VAL A 272 10.80 -0.57 -12.18
C VAL A 272 10.51 -2.06 -12.24
N CYS A 273 9.25 -2.48 -12.07
CA CYS A 273 8.86 -3.88 -12.23
C CYS A 273 9.08 -4.37 -13.67
N GLU A 274 8.72 -3.59 -14.69
CA GLU A 274 8.97 -3.92 -16.10
C GLU A 274 10.47 -4.09 -16.38
N TYR A 275 11.30 -3.17 -15.92
CA TYR A 275 12.76 -3.27 -16.10
C TYR A 275 13.36 -4.44 -15.33
N SER A 276 12.84 -4.74 -14.14
CA SER A 276 13.27 -5.89 -13.35
C SER A 276 12.90 -7.21 -14.03
N ILE A 277 11.69 -7.34 -14.55
CA ILE A 277 11.25 -8.49 -15.36
C ILE A 277 12.14 -8.62 -16.61
N GLN A 278 12.37 -7.52 -17.33
CA GLN A 278 13.21 -7.53 -18.52
C GLN A 278 14.65 -7.98 -18.21
N ALA A 279 15.22 -7.56 -17.07
CA ALA A 279 16.56 -7.97 -16.64
C ALA A 279 16.65 -9.49 -16.38
N HIS A 280 15.59 -10.10 -15.87
CA HIS A 280 15.51 -11.55 -15.66
C HIS A 280 15.25 -12.33 -16.96
N GLY A 281 14.74 -11.67 -18.01
CA GLY A 281 14.35 -12.33 -19.26
C GLY A 281 13.20 -13.30 -19.07
N GLY A 282 13.24 -14.47 -19.72
CA GLY A 282 12.14 -15.43 -19.72
C GLY A 282 11.64 -15.83 -18.33
N ILE A 283 12.53 -16.04 -17.36
CA ILE A 283 12.14 -16.44 -16.00
C ILE A 283 11.35 -15.35 -15.26
N GLY A 284 11.60 -14.07 -15.55
CA GLY A 284 10.87 -12.98 -14.92
C GLY A 284 9.37 -12.95 -15.22
N PHE A 285 8.92 -13.62 -16.27
CA PHE A 285 7.51 -13.77 -16.66
C PHE A 285 6.86 -15.08 -16.18
N THR A 286 7.62 -15.99 -15.60
CA THR A 286 7.08 -17.28 -15.14
C THR A 286 6.38 -17.13 -13.79
N TRP A 287 5.48 -18.06 -13.47
CA TRP A 287 4.82 -18.14 -12.17
C TRP A 287 5.76 -18.50 -11.02
N GLU A 288 6.94 -19.04 -11.34
CA GLU A 288 7.98 -19.44 -10.39
C GLU A 288 8.72 -18.22 -9.80
N HIS A 289 8.73 -17.07 -10.53
CA HIS A 289 9.43 -15.87 -10.09
C HIS A 289 8.47 -14.82 -9.53
N PRO A 290 8.72 -14.19 -8.37
CA PRO A 290 7.77 -13.30 -7.73
C PRO A 290 7.51 -11.97 -8.47
N LEU A 291 8.35 -11.54 -9.41
CA LEU A 291 8.25 -10.25 -10.09
C LEU A 291 6.92 -9.99 -10.78
N HIS A 292 6.27 -11.03 -11.32
CA HIS A 292 4.94 -10.86 -11.92
C HIS A 292 3.89 -10.39 -10.89
N ARG A 293 4.03 -10.76 -9.61
CA ARG A 293 3.11 -10.33 -8.54
C ARG A 293 3.36 -8.87 -8.18
N TYR A 294 4.64 -8.45 -8.12
CA TYR A 294 5.00 -7.03 -7.94
C TYR A 294 4.43 -6.18 -9.07
N TYR A 295 4.57 -6.61 -10.32
CA TYR A 295 4.01 -5.90 -11.47
C TYR A 295 2.47 -5.78 -11.39
N LYS A 296 1.78 -6.85 -11.04
CA LYS A 296 0.31 -6.85 -10.90
C LYS A 296 -0.16 -5.91 -9.79
N ARG A 297 0.51 -5.91 -8.62
CA ARG A 297 0.23 -4.98 -7.54
C ARG A 297 0.53 -3.53 -7.96
N ALA A 298 1.61 -3.28 -8.70
CA ALA A 298 1.93 -1.96 -9.22
C ALA A 298 0.81 -1.42 -10.14
N GLN A 299 0.28 -2.27 -11.03
CA GLN A 299 -0.86 -1.93 -11.89
C GLN A 299 -2.13 -1.65 -11.07
N TRP A 300 -2.37 -2.43 -10.01
CA TRP A 300 -3.48 -2.19 -9.10
C TRP A 300 -3.35 -0.83 -8.40
N ILE A 301 -2.19 -0.54 -7.83
CA ILE A 301 -1.90 0.76 -7.19
C ILE A 301 -2.07 1.90 -8.18
N GLN A 302 -1.54 1.77 -9.39
CA GLN A 302 -1.66 2.80 -10.43
C GLN A 302 -3.12 3.11 -10.76
N GLY A 303 -4.00 2.10 -10.83
CA GLY A 303 -5.41 2.24 -11.20
C GLY A 303 -6.34 2.67 -10.06
N TYR A 304 -6.06 2.26 -8.81
CA TYR A 304 -6.95 2.50 -7.68
C TYR A 304 -7.12 4.01 -7.38
N GLY A 305 -8.38 4.45 -7.19
CA GLY A 305 -8.71 5.86 -6.96
C GLY A 305 -8.45 6.78 -8.17
N GLY A 306 -8.35 6.22 -9.37
CA GLY A 306 -8.08 6.90 -10.62
C GLY A 306 -6.65 6.70 -11.14
N TYR A 307 -6.48 6.75 -12.44
CA TYR A 307 -5.16 6.66 -13.10
C TYR A 307 -4.33 7.94 -12.88
N PRO A 308 -2.99 7.89 -13.03
CA PRO A 308 -2.09 9.02 -12.80
C PRO A 308 -2.43 10.31 -13.55
N ALA A 309 -3.10 10.21 -14.69
CA ALA A 309 -3.58 11.38 -15.44
C ALA A 309 -4.62 12.21 -14.65
N VAL A 310 -5.46 11.55 -13.85
CA VAL A 310 -6.48 12.22 -13.01
C VAL A 310 -5.78 12.98 -11.89
N GLN A 311 -4.87 12.32 -11.15
CA GLN A 311 -4.13 12.97 -10.07
C GLN A 311 -3.25 14.13 -10.60
N ARG A 312 -2.62 13.97 -11.77
CA ARG A 312 -1.85 15.06 -12.38
C ARG A 312 -2.72 16.25 -12.74
N ALA A 313 -3.96 16.03 -13.20
CA ALA A 313 -4.90 17.11 -13.47
C ALA A 313 -5.30 17.84 -12.18
N GLU A 314 -5.50 17.11 -11.07
CA GLU A 314 -5.77 17.71 -9.75
C GLU A 314 -4.59 18.56 -9.26
N VAL A 315 -3.36 18.02 -9.34
CA VAL A 315 -2.14 18.75 -8.99
C VAL A 315 -1.98 20.00 -9.87
N ALA A 316 -2.20 19.88 -11.18
CA ALA A 316 -2.13 21.02 -12.10
C ALA A 316 -3.15 22.10 -11.75
N ALA A 317 -4.38 21.73 -11.44
CA ALA A 317 -5.42 22.67 -11.02
C ALA A 317 -5.04 23.42 -9.72
N ALA A 318 -4.44 22.70 -8.75
CA ALA A 318 -4.00 23.31 -7.50
C ALA A 318 -2.81 24.29 -7.67
N ILE A 319 -1.92 24.04 -8.63
CA ILE A 319 -0.73 24.89 -8.88
C ILE A 319 -1.06 26.08 -9.76
N LEU A 320 -1.97 25.92 -10.71
CA LEU A 320 -2.28 26.95 -11.73
C LEU A 320 -3.44 27.86 -11.33
N GLY A 321 -4.25 27.48 -10.34
CA GLY A 321 -5.40 28.24 -9.82
C GLY A 321 -6.64 27.92 -10.63
#